data_4173a120a6df0f68ffc8462fe3138191
#
_entry.id   4173a120a6df0f68ffc8462fe3138191
#
_cell.length_a   1.000
_cell.length_b   1.000
_cell.length_c   1.000
_cell.angle_alpha   90.00
_cell.angle_beta   90.00
_cell.angle_gamma   90.00
#
_symmetry.space_group_name_H-M   'P 1'
#
loop_
_entity.id
_entity.type
_entity.pdbx_description
1 polymer ?
#
loop_
_entity_poly.entity_id
_entity_poly.type
_entity_poly.pdbx_seq_one_letter_code
_entity_poly.pdbx_strand_id
1 'polypeptide(L)'
;MKINYHHVLFVVFLLFALIFYCEFVIYYVVLWKCKWPLLPKSNQQNAGYKVGGKPILYAMFLADTHLLGSKLGHWLDKLRREWQMHRGFTTAYHYFQPEVIFFLGDVFDEAKWCGADEFKNYVDRFHSLFPIDRSKSKGIYNKLI
;
A
#
# COMPACT_ATOMS: atom_id res chain seq x y z
N MET A 1 -9.03 -42.10 -22.78
CA MET A 1 -8.07 -41.71 -21.74
C MET A 1 -8.89 -41.32 -20.50
N LYS A 2 -8.92 -42.13 -19.44
CA LYS A 2 -9.67 -41.77 -18.20
C LYS A 2 -8.83 -40.73 -17.44
N ILE A 3 -9.32 -39.52 -17.42
CA ILE A 3 -8.71 -38.46 -16.64
C ILE A 3 -8.88 -38.83 -15.16
N ASN A 4 -7.78 -38.96 -14.45
CA ASN A 4 -7.78 -39.32 -13.03
C ASN A 4 -8.24 -38.09 -12.23
N TYR A 5 -9.47 -38.09 -11.71
CA TYR A 5 -10.11 -36.96 -11.04
C TYR A 5 -9.28 -36.40 -9.88
N HIS A 6 -8.55 -37.27 -9.17
CA HIS A 6 -7.67 -36.88 -8.08
C HIS A 6 -6.50 -36.00 -8.58
N HIS A 7 -5.94 -36.26 -9.75
CA HIS A 7 -4.86 -35.43 -10.30
C HIS A 7 -5.39 -34.06 -10.71
N VAL A 8 -6.60 -33.98 -11.26
CA VAL A 8 -7.22 -32.70 -11.61
C VAL A 8 -7.46 -31.85 -10.35
N LEU A 9 -8.05 -32.47 -9.30
CA LEU A 9 -8.28 -31.78 -8.04
C LEU A 9 -6.95 -31.30 -7.39
N PHE A 10 -5.91 -32.11 -7.44
CA PHE A 10 -4.59 -31.73 -6.91
C PHE A 10 -3.99 -30.55 -7.66
N VAL A 11 -4.06 -30.53 -9.00
CA VAL A 11 -3.60 -29.40 -9.82
C VAL A 11 -4.40 -28.13 -9.53
N VAL A 12 -5.73 -28.24 -9.43
CA VAL A 12 -6.58 -27.11 -9.07
C VAL A 12 -6.22 -26.56 -7.68
N PHE A 13 -6.01 -27.42 -6.70
CA PHE A 13 -5.58 -27.02 -5.38
C PHE A 13 -4.23 -26.30 -5.39
N LEU A 14 -3.25 -26.81 -6.15
CA LEU A 14 -1.95 -26.14 -6.29
C LEU A 14 -2.06 -24.77 -6.91
N LEU A 15 -2.91 -24.60 -7.93
CA LEU A 15 -3.15 -23.29 -8.55
C LEU A 15 -3.77 -22.30 -7.57
N PHE A 16 -4.75 -22.72 -6.79
CA PHE A 16 -5.34 -21.88 -5.74
C PHE A 16 -4.33 -21.52 -4.66
N ALA A 17 -3.51 -22.45 -4.21
CA ALA A 17 -2.45 -22.21 -3.23
C ALA A 17 -1.41 -21.21 -3.75
N LEU A 18 -1.04 -21.33 -5.03
CA LEU A 18 -0.11 -20.41 -5.68
C LEU A 18 -0.70 -18.99 -5.79
N ILE A 19 -1.95 -18.87 -6.24
CA ILE A 19 -2.63 -17.58 -6.31
C ILE A 19 -2.74 -16.96 -4.91
N PHE A 20 -3.16 -17.73 -3.92
CA PHE A 20 -3.24 -17.26 -2.54
C PHE A 20 -1.89 -16.77 -2.02
N TYR A 21 -0.82 -17.50 -2.28
CA TYR A 21 0.53 -17.08 -1.91
C TYR A 21 0.92 -15.75 -2.58
N CYS A 22 0.73 -15.65 -3.90
CA CYS A 22 1.11 -14.45 -4.66
C CYS A 22 0.28 -13.20 -4.33
N GLU A 23 -1.01 -13.39 -4.00
CA GLU A 23 -1.90 -12.24 -3.77
C GLU A 23 -2.00 -11.83 -2.29
N PHE A 24 -1.61 -12.69 -1.36
CA PHE A 24 -1.74 -12.42 0.08
C PHE A 24 -0.44 -12.60 0.86
N VAL A 25 0.19 -13.76 0.75
CA VAL A 25 1.30 -14.13 1.64
C VAL A 25 2.58 -13.39 1.29
N ILE A 26 2.84 -13.14 0.01
CA ILE A 26 4.09 -12.53 -0.48
C ILE A 26 4.37 -11.17 0.17
N TYR A 27 3.35 -10.35 0.40
CA TYR A 27 3.51 -9.04 1.03
C TYR A 27 4.10 -9.14 2.44
N TYR A 28 3.63 -10.11 3.23
CA TYR A 28 4.17 -10.35 4.58
C TYR A 28 5.58 -10.92 4.54
N VAL A 29 5.86 -11.85 3.61
CA VAL A 29 7.19 -12.45 3.45
C VAL A 29 8.24 -11.40 3.10
N VAL A 30 7.90 -10.48 2.19
CA VAL A 30 8.81 -9.39 1.78
C VAL A 30 9.04 -8.42 2.93
N LEU A 31 7.97 -8.01 3.61
CA LEU A 31 8.05 -7.02 4.68
C LEU A 31 8.68 -7.57 5.97
N TRP A 32 8.64 -8.88 6.20
CA TRP A 32 9.24 -9.51 7.40
C TRP A 32 10.72 -9.15 7.60
N LYS A 33 11.45 -9.00 6.51
CA LYS A 33 12.88 -8.64 6.55
C LYS A 33 13.10 -7.14 6.74
N CYS A 34 12.08 -6.32 6.52
CA CYS A 34 12.15 -4.87 6.65
C CYS A 34 11.92 -4.47 8.11
N LYS A 35 12.80 -3.63 8.64
CA LYS A 35 12.68 -3.08 10.00
C LYS A 35 13.00 -1.59 9.95
N TRP A 36 12.40 -0.85 10.88
CA TRP A 36 12.85 0.52 11.10
C TRP A 36 14.33 0.56 11.43
N PRO A 37 15.10 1.56 10.94
CA PRO A 37 16.50 1.72 11.31
C PRO A 37 16.67 1.74 12.82
N LEU A 38 17.65 0.99 13.32
CA LEU A 38 18.00 1.02 14.74
C LEU A 38 18.63 2.38 15.06
N LEU A 39 17.91 3.19 15.79
CA LEU A 39 18.42 4.46 16.26
C LEU A 39 19.25 4.26 17.54
N PRO A 40 20.34 5.03 17.75
CA PRO A 40 21.13 4.94 18.96
C PRO A 40 20.22 5.10 20.17
N LYS A 41 20.33 4.19 21.14
CA LYS A 41 19.53 4.21 22.38
C LYS A 41 19.80 5.53 23.11
N SER A 42 18.91 6.48 23.02
CA SER A 42 18.83 7.57 23.97
C SER A 42 17.90 7.14 25.09
N ASN A 43 18.29 7.43 26.34
CA ASN A 43 17.62 7.04 27.55
C ASN A 43 16.09 7.07 27.45
N GLN A 44 15.54 5.90 27.61
CA GLN A 44 14.10 5.61 27.64
C GLN A 44 13.53 6.16 28.96
N GLN A 45 13.05 7.38 28.97
CA GLN A 45 12.10 7.83 29.98
C GLN A 45 11.10 8.79 29.38
N ASN A 46 9.84 8.30 29.34
CA ASN A 46 8.59 9.02 29.03
C ASN A 46 8.33 9.45 27.59
N ALA A 47 7.34 8.76 26.97
CA ALA A 47 6.49 9.21 25.87
C ALA A 47 7.20 9.84 24.65
N GLY A 48 7.78 9.02 23.80
CA GLY A 48 8.30 9.41 22.50
C GLY A 48 9.77 9.07 22.33
N TYR A 49 10.10 8.40 21.22
CA TYR A 49 11.49 8.14 20.87
C TYR A 49 12.22 9.48 20.63
N LYS A 50 13.33 9.71 21.31
CA LYS A 50 14.16 10.92 21.15
C LYS A 50 15.60 10.52 20.84
N VAL A 51 16.21 11.15 19.84
CA VAL A 51 17.66 11.09 19.60
C VAL A 51 18.25 12.47 19.87
N GLY A 52 19.23 12.56 20.75
CA GLY A 52 19.82 13.85 21.13
C GLY A 52 18.81 14.86 21.70
N GLY A 53 17.77 14.37 22.41
CA GLY A 53 16.70 15.22 22.95
C GLY A 53 15.61 15.65 21.97
N LYS A 54 15.75 15.32 20.68
CA LYS A 54 14.74 15.64 19.64
C LYS A 54 13.78 14.47 19.43
N PRO A 55 12.48 14.73 19.24
CA PRO A 55 11.50 13.68 18.96
C PRO A 55 11.80 13.05 17.58
N ILE A 56 11.64 11.74 17.49
CA ILE A 56 11.76 10.98 16.23
C ILE A 56 10.35 10.80 15.66
N LEU A 57 10.24 11.00 14.36
CA LEU A 57 9.01 10.80 13.60
C LEU A 57 9.20 9.64 12.62
N TYR A 58 8.34 8.63 12.69
CA TYR A 58 8.30 7.55 11.73
C TYR A 58 7.45 7.95 10.52
N ALA A 59 8.10 8.17 9.39
CA ALA A 59 7.45 8.59 8.16
C ALA A 59 7.53 7.52 7.07
N MET A 60 6.43 7.31 6.36
CA MET A 60 6.34 6.48 5.17
C MET A 60 6.26 7.38 3.94
N PHE A 61 7.03 7.08 2.92
CA PHE A 61 7.01 7.80 1.65
C PHE A 61 6.54 6.85 0.55
N LEU A 62 5.49 7.25 -0.16
CA LEU A 62 5.01 6.59 -1.35
C LEU A 62 5.16 7.56 -2.52
N ALA A 63 5.81 7.11 -3.59
CA ALA A 63 6.02 7.91 -4.78
C ALA A 63 5.32 7.29 -5.98
N ASP A 64 4.82 8.16 -6.86
CA ASP A 64 4.38 7.81 -8.21
C ASP A 64 3.36 6.67 -8.25
N THR A 65 2.26 6.82 -7.52
CA THR A 65 1.22 5.79 -7.45
C THR A 65 0.48 5.60 -8.77
N HIS A 66 0.48 6.59 -9.64
CA HIS A 66 -0.06 6.50 -11.01
C HIS A 66 -1.42 5.82 -11.10
N LEU A 67 -2.40 6.34 -10.37
CA LEU A 67 -3.77 5.82 -10.43
C LEU A 67 -4.36 6.10 -11.82
N LEU A 68 -4.67 5.01 -12.53
CA LEU A 68 -5.25 5.09 -13.87
C LEU A 68 -6.63 5.75 -13.85
N GLY A 69 -6.85 6.66 -14.76
CA GLY A 69 -8.13 7.31 -14.95
C GLY A 69 -9.16 6.44 -15.68
N SER A 70 -10.20 7.10 -16.19
CA SER A 70 -11.29 6.44 -16.93
C SER A 70 -10.94 6.13 -18.38
N LYS A 71 -9.98 6.87 -18.97
CA LYS A 71 -9.67 6.86 -20.40
C LYS A 71 -8.56 5.91 -20.78
N LEU A 72 -7.53 5.80 -19.92
CA LEU A 72 -6.33 5.00 -20.17
C LEU A 72 -6.38 3.67 -19.42
N GLY A 73 -5.90 2.63 -20.07
CA GLY A 73 -5.74 1.30 -19.50
C GLY A 73 -6.96 0.40 -19.59
N HIS A 74 -6.68 -0.90 -19.68
CA HIS A 74 -7.71 -1.93 -19.68
C HIS A 74 -8.28 -2.09 -18.27
N TRP A 75 -9.59 -2.33 -18.13
CA TRP A 75 -10.26 -2.45 -16.83
C TRP A 75 -9.63 -3.52 -15.91
N LEU A 76 -9.17 -4.64 -16.48
CA LEU A 76 -8.54 -5.73 -15.74
C LEU A 76 -7.17 -5.32 -15.18
N ASP A 77 -6.39 -4.56 -15.97
CA ASP A 77 -5.09 -4.05 -15.55
C ASP A 77 -5.24 -3.05 -14.40
N LYS A 78 -6.22 -2.15 -14.51
CA LYS A 78 -6.60 -1.22 -13.47
C LYS A 78 -6.99 -1.95 -12.17
N LEU A 79 -7.89 -2.93 -12.26
CA LEU A 79 -8.34 -3.73 -11.12
C LEU A 79 -7.15 -4.42 -10.44
N ARG A 80 -6.26 -5.04 -11.20
CA ARG A 80 -5.09 -5.74 -10.66
C ARG A 80 -4.09 -4.80 -10.00
N ARG A 81 -3.76 -3.68 -10.64
CA ARG A 81 -2.83 -2.67 -10.09
C ARG A 81 -3.37 -2.07 -8.80
N GLU A 82 -4.62 -1.68 -8.78
CA GLU A 82 -5.28 -1.13 -7.59
C GLU A 82 -5.34 -2.15 -6.45
N TRP A 83 -5.66 -3.39 -6.75
CA TRP A 83 -5.64 -4.48 -5.78
C TRP A 83 -4.24 -4.65 -5.15
N GLN A 84 -3.21 -4.71 -5.96
CA GLN A 84 -1.83 -4.88 -5.49
C GLN A 84 -1.36 -3.67 -4.67
N MET A 85 -1.68 -2.44 -5.11
CA MET A 85 -1.37 -1.23 -4.34
C MET A 85 -2.08 -1.22 -2.99
N HIS A 86 -3.38 -1.51 -2.98
CA HIS A 86 -4.16 -1.58 -1.74
C HIS A 86 -3.60 -2.62 -0.77
N ARG A 87 -3.30 -3.82 -1.26
CA ARG A 87 -2.74 -4.91 -0.44
C ARG A 87 -1.35 -4.57 0.09
N GLY A 88 -0.47 -4.10 -0.79
CA GLY A 88 0.89 -3.70 -0.41
C GLY A 88 0.89 -2.58 0.63
N PHE A 89 0.12 -1.51 0.37
CA PHE A 89 -0.02 -0.40 1.29
C PHE A 89 -0.59 -0.82 2.64
N THR A 90 -1.72 -1.52 2.64
CA THR A 90 -2.40 -1.91 3.88
C THR A 90 -1.50 -2.80 4.74
N THR A 91 -0.78 -3.76 4.12
CA THR A 91 0.15 -4.61 4.85
C THR A 91 1.31 -3.82 5.44
N ALA A 92 1.92 -2.92 4.64
CA ALA A 92 3.01 -2.07 5.11
C ALA A 92 2.56 -1.10 6.22
N TYR A 93 1.39 -0.47 6.05
CA TYR A 93 0.81 0.43 7.03
C TYR A 93 0.57 -0.25 8.39
N HIS A 94 -0.03 -1.44 8.38
CA HIS A 94 -0.26 -2.20 9.61
C HIS A 94 1.03 -2.73 10.24
N TYR A 95 2.02 -3.09 9.42
CA TYR A 95 3.28 -3.63 9.91
C TYR A 95 4.20 -2.55 10.51
N PHE A 96 4.33 -1.40 9.83
CA PHE A 96 5.23 -0.33 10.24
C PHE A 96 4.59 0.73 11.13
N GLN A 97 3.28 0.89 11.10
CA GLN A 97 2.52 1.89 11.87
C GLN A 97 3.15 3.29 11.82
N PRO A 98 3.34 3.88 10.62
CA PRO A 98 3.95 5.19 10.49
C PRO A 98 3.09 6.28 11.12
N GLU A 99 3.74 7.30 11.70
CA GLU A 99 3.04 8.46 12.27
C GLU A 99 2.61 9.46 11.19
N VAL A 100 3.37 9.51 10.08
CA VAL A 100 3.10 10.40 8.93
C VAL A 100 3.31 9.64 7.63
N ILE A 101 2.47 9.92 6.65
CA ILE A 101 2.57 9.34 5.31
C ILE A 101 2.64 10.47 4.29
N PHE A 102 3.64 10.41 3.42
CA PHE A 102 3.82 11.33 2.30
C PHE A 102 3.55 10.62 0.99
N PHE A 103 2.63 11.18 0.20
CA PHE A 103 2.43 10.80 -1.20
C PHE A 103 3.14 11.81 -2.09
N LEU A 104 4.08 11.36 -2.89
CA LEU A 104 4.96 12.20 -3.70
C LEU A 104 4.77 11.86 -5.18
N GLY A 105 5.09 12.84 -6.04
CA GLY A 105 5.07 12.65 -7.50
C GLY A 105 3.67 12.51 -8.09
N ASP A 106 3.58 11.78 -9.19
CA ASP A 106 2.35 11.63 -9.97
C ASP A 106 1.39 10.63 -9.31
N VAL A 107 0.43 11.17 -8.58
CA VAL A 107 -0.61 10.36 -7.91
C VAL A 107 -1.66 9.88 -8.91
N PHE A 108 -2.04 10.71 -9.86
CA PHE A 108 -3.09 10.44 -10.85
C PHE A 108 -2.58 10.63 -12.27
N ASP A 109 -2.67 9.61 -13.11
CA ASP A 109 -2.19 9.66 -14.50
C ASP A 109 -2.97 10.65 -15.37
N GLU A 110 -4.28 10.80 -15.15
CA GLU A 110 -5.16 11.59 -16.00
C GLU A 110 -5.66 12.89 -15.36
N ALA A 111 -5.17 13.26 -14.18
CA ALA A 111 -5.65 14.45 -13.46
C ALA A 111 -5.56 15.74 -14.28
N LYS A 112 -4.59 15.81 -15.18
CA LYS A 112 -4.33 16.97 -16.05
C LYS A 112 -5.48 17.25 -17.04
N TRP A 113 -6.25 16.22 -17.40
CA TRP A 113 -7.30 16.33 -18.42
C TRP A 113 -8.70 16.00 -17.91
N CYS A 114 -8.87 15.76 -16.61
CA CYS A 114 -10.15 15.40 -16.03
C CYS A 114 -10.98 16.62 -15.66
N GLY A 115 -12.32 16.49 -15.72
CA GLY A 115 -13.25 17.46 -15.17
C GLY A 115 -13.34 17.40 -13.64
N ALA A 116 -14.02 18.37 -13.04
CA ALA A 116 -14.14 18.48 -11.58
C ALA A 116 -14.79 17.23 -10.93
N ASP A 117 -15.86 16.71 -11.55
CA ASP A 117 -16.57 15.53 -11.04
C ASP A 117 -15.71 14.26 -11.19
N GLU A 118 -14.97 14.13 -12.28
CA GLU A 118 -14.05 13.03 -12.52
C GLU A 118 -12.89 13.07 -11.54
N PHE A 119 -12.34 14.24 -11.27
CA PHE A 119 -11.30 14.43 -10.26
C PHE A 119 -11.77 14.03 -8.87
N LYS A 120 -13.01 14.40 -8.49
CA LYS A 120 -13.58 13.95 -7.23
C LYS A 120 -13.64 12.44 -7.12
N ASN A 121 -14.07 11.75 -8.19
CA ASN A 121 -14.07 10.29 -8.23
C ASN A 121 -12.66 9.69 -8.06
N TYR A 122 -11.63 10.34 -8.61
CA TYR A 122 -10.24 9.89 -8.43
C TYR A 122 -9.78 10.05 -6.98
N VAL A 123 -10.14 11.16 -6.33
CA VAL A 123 -9.83 11.42 -4.92
C VAL A 123 -10.54 10.40 -4.01
N ASP A 124 -11.82 10.14 -4.24
CA ASP A 124 -12.59 9.17 -3.45
C ASP A 124 -12.00 7.76 -3.60
N ARG A 125 -11.60 7.39 -4.82
CA ARG A 125 -10.92 6.12 -5.10
C ARG A 125 -9.55 6.04 -4.43
N PHE A 126 -8.77 7.12 -4.46
CA PHE A 126 -7.50 7.20 -3.74
C PHE A 126 -7.69 6.92 -2.24
N HIS A 127 -8.67 7.53 -1.60
CA HIS A 127 -8.94 7.29 -0.19
C HIS A 127 -9.40 5.86 0.11
N SER A 128 -10.08 5.21 -0.83
CA SER A 128 -10.47 3.80 -0.69
C SER A 128 -9.28 2.84 -0.83
N LEU A 129 -8.31 3.17 -1.68
CA LEU A 129 -7.11 2.36 -1.90
C LEU A 129 -6.07 2.51 -0.79
N PHE A 130 -6.00 3.69 -0.20
CA PHE A 130 -5.07 4.03 0.88
C PHE A 130 -5.81 4.38 2.18
N PRO A 131 -6.49 3.40 2.81
CA PRO A 131 -7.24 3.64 4.03
C PRO A 131 -6.28 3.94 5.18
N ILE A 132 -6.40 5.12 5.77
CA ILE A 132 -5.57 5.57 6.87
C ILE A 132 -6.46 5.86 8.08
N ASP A 133 -6.15 5.21 9.18
CA ASP A 133 -6.80 5.49 10.45
C ASP A 133 -6.29 6.80 11.04
N ARG A 134 -7.08 7.85 10.90
CA ARG A 134 -6.73 9.19 11.37
C ARG A 134 -6.58 9.29 12.90
N SER A 135 -7.07 8.32 13.64
CA SER A 135 -6.89 8.28 15.09
C SER A 135 -5.48 7.87 15.50
N LYS A 136 -4.78 7.14 14.61
CA LYS A 136 -3.43 6.60 14.85
C LYS A 136 -2.33 7.38 14.16
N SER A 137 -2.64 8.12 13.08
CA SER A 137 -1.66 8.91 12.34
C SER A 137 -1.78 10.39 12.67
N LYS A 138 -0.67 11.07 12.93
CA LYS A 138 -0.62 12.51 13.23
C LYS A 138 -0.89 13.40 12.02
N GLY A 139 -0.85 12.87 10.81
CA GLY A 139 -1.15 13.64 9.61
C GLY A 139 -0.95 12.87 8.30
N ILE A 140 -1.67 13.31 7.28
CA ILE A 140 -1.48 12.93 5.88
C ILE A 140 -1.02 14.19 5.16
N TYR A 141 0.16 14.16 4.58
CA TYR A 141 0.65 15.26 3.76
C TYR A 141 0.68 14.81 2.30
N ASN A 142 -0.29 15.32 1.53
CA ASN A 142 -0.28 15.21 0.08
C ASN A 142 0.37 16.47 -0.46
N LYS A 143 1.56 16.36 -1.02
CA LYS A 143 2.10 17.39 -1.87
C LYS A 143 1.77 17.00 -3.32
N LEU A 144 0.56 17.37 -3.75
CA LEU A 144 0.22 17.40 -5.16
C LEU A 144 1.03 18.55 -5.78
N ILE A 145 2.01 18.24 -6.58
CA ILE A 145 2.73 19.18 -7.43
C ILE A 145 2.17 19.04 -8.84
#